data_07b98a8fcfbc1a4dc81aaf66bd753e55
#
_entry.id   07b98a8fcfbc1a4dc81aaf66bd753e55
#
_cell.length_a   1.000
_cell.length_b   1.000
_cell.length_c   1.000
_cell.angle_alpha   90.00
_cell.angle_beta   90.00
_cell.angle_gamma   90.00
#
_symmetry.space_group_name_H-M   'P 1'
#
loop_
_entity.id
_entity.type
_entity.pdbx_description
1 polymer ?
#
loop_
_entity_poly.entity_id
_entity_poly.type
_entity_poly.pdbx_seq_one_letter_code
_entity_poly.pdbx_strand_id
1 'polypeptide(L)'
;PLMEMVKALGITLLRESGVEADDVIGTLAMRAHAAGLDTLIATSDKDMAQLVNDRIRLFDGISGRMLDPAGVVEKFGVPPERMIDWLTLVGDTSDNIPGVPSVGPKTAAKWLTEYGSLDAIVARATEIKGKVGEKLRAHLEQLPLSHQLATIRCDVPLDKEPEDLQLGTPDVDALTR
;
A
#
# COMPACT_ATOMS: atom_id res chain seq x y z
N PRO A 1 -2.95 -25.80 9.53
CA PRO A 1 -4.12 -26.11 8.67
C PRO A 1 -4.20 -25.21 7.46
N LEU A 2 -4.29 -23.84 7.61
CA LEU A 2 -4.48 -22.93 6.46
C LEU A 2 -3.34 -23.02 5.44
N MET A 3 -2.08 -22.99 5.89
CA MET A 3 -0.93 -23.08 4.98
C MET A 3 -0.84 -24.45 4.26
N GLU A 4 -1.25 -25.52 4.93
CA GLU A 4 -1.32 -26.86 4.34
C GLU A 4 -2.39 -26.92 3.26
N MET A 5 -3.55 -26.32 3.53
CA MET A 5 -4.64 -26.20 2.57
C MET A 5 -4.22 -25.38 1.33
N VAL A 6 -3.58 -24.22 1.53
CA VAL A 6 -3.07 -23.39 0.42
C VAL A 6 -2.10 -24.16 -0.46
N LYS A 7 -1.17 -24.91 0.15
CA LYS A 7 -0.23 -25.78 -0.59
C LYS A 7 -0.95 -26.93 -1.31
N ALA A 8 -1.93 -27.56 -0.65
CA ALA A 8 -2.71 -28.64 -1.26
C ALA A 8 -3.56 -28.14 -2.43
N LEU A 9 -3.97 -26.87 -2.45
CA LEU A 9 -4.60 -26.23 -3.61
C LEU A 9 -3.63 -25.96 -4.78
N GLY A 10 -2.33 -26.24 -4.61
CA GLY A 10 -1.33 -25.95 -5.63
C GLY A 10 -0.92 -24.49 -5.72
N ILE A 11 -1.32 -23.67 -4.73
CA ILE A 11 -0.99 -22.23 -4.70
C ILE A 11 0.41 -22.06 -4.10
N THR A 12 1.26 -21.27 -4.76
CA THR A 12 2.60 -20.94 -4.26
C THR A 12 2.49 -20.12 -2.98
N LEU A 13 3.10 -20.61 -1.90
CA LEU A 13 3.19 -19.93 -0.62
C LEU A 13 4.61 -19.40 -0.43
N LEU A 14 4.76 -18.08 -0.36
CA LEU A 14 6.03 -17.42 -0.06
C LEU A 14 6.12 -17.05 1.40
N ARG A 15 7.29 -17.21 1.99
CA ARG A 15 7.61 -16.78 3.35
C ARG A 15 9.05 -16.32 3.39
N GLU A 16 9.21 -15.02 3.63
CA GLU A 16 10.53 -14.41 3.78
C GLU A 16 10.73 -14.00 5.25
N SER A 17 11.83 -14.49 5.83
CA SER A 17 12.12 -14.22 7.24
C SER A 17 12.60 -12.78 7.41
N GLY A 18 12.03 -12.05 8.37
CA GLY A 18 12.43 -10.66 8.67
C GLY A 18 11.95 -9.63 7.64
N VAL A 19 11.00 -10.01 6.78
CA VAL A 19 10.38 -9.12 5.78
C VAL A 19 8.87 -9.13 5.97
N GLU A 20 8.23 -8.00 5.81
CA GLU A 20 6.77 -7.89 5.83
C GLU A 20 6.16 -8.48 4.55
N ALA A 21 4.96 -9.03 4.66
CA ALA A 21 4.27 -9.61 3.51
C ALA A 21 4.03 -8.56 2.40
N ASP A 22 3.75 -7.32 2.80
CA ASP A 22 3.47 -6.20 1.90
C ASP A 22 4.68 -5.86 1.03
N ASP A 23 5.89 -5.92 1.59
CA ASP A 23 7.14 -5.72 0.86
C ASP A 23 7.39 -6.84 -0.17
N VAL A 24 7.05 -8.08 0.18
CA VAL A 24 7.12 -9.23 -0.75
C VAL A 24 6.12 -9.04 -1.89
N ILE A 25 4.87 -8.68 -1.57
CA ILE A 25 3.81 -8.44 -2.56
C ILE A 25 4.20 -7.25 -3.46
N GLY A 26 4.65 -6.15 -2.86
CA GLY A 26 5.09 -4.96 -3.60
C GLY A 26 6.24 -5.26 -4.55
N THR A 27 7.24 -6.01 -4.09
CA THR A 27 8.38 -6.43 -4.91
C THR A 27 7.94 -7.26 -6.10
N LEU A 28 7.09 -8.29 -5.88
CA LEU A 28 6.59 -9.15 -6.97
C LEU A 28 5.68 -8.38 -7.94
N ALA A 29 4.81 -7.52 -7.43
CA ALA A 29 3.93 -6.71 -8.26
C ALA A 29 4.72 -5.77 -9.18
N MET A 30 5.79 -5.14 -8.66
CA MET A 30 6.64 -4.27 -9.45
C MET A 30 7.50 -5.03 -10.46
N ARG A 31 7.99 -6.24 -10.11
CA ARG A 31 8.66 -7.13 -11.07
C ARG A 31 7.71 -7.56 -12.19
N ALA A 32 6.48 -7.96 -11.85
CA ALA A 32 5.44 -8.30 -12.81
C ALA A 32 5.11 -7.12 -13.75
N HIS A 33 4.96 -5.91 -13.19
CA HIS A 33 4.77 -4.69 -13.99
C HIS A 33 5.93 -4.47 -14.98
N ALA A 34 7.18 -4.59 -14.53
CA ALA A 34 8.36 -4.45 -15.38
C ALA A 34 8.43 -5.52 -16.49
N ALA A 35 7.91 -6.73 -16.22
CA ALA A 35 7.77 -7.80 -17.21
C ALA A 35 6.56 -7.63 -18.14
N GLY A 36 5.75 -6.57 -17.97
CA GLY A 36 4.56 -6.30 -18.77
C GLY A 36 3.33 -7.15 -18.40
N LEU A 37 3.34 -7.78 -17.21
CA LEU A 37 2.24 -8.59 -16.71
C LEU A 37 1.21 -7.74 -15.96
N ASP A 38 -0.06 -8.09 -16.10
CA ASP A 38 -1.12 -7.52 -15.28
C ASP A 38 -1.19 -8.23 -13.92
N THR A 39 -1.30 -7.46 -12.86
CA THR A 39 -1.31 -7.96 -11.48
C THR A 39 -2.61 -7.59 -10.77
N LEU A 40 -3.20 -8.55 -10.08
CA LEU A 40 -4.32 -8.35 -9.18
C LEU A 40 -3.91 -8.72 -7.75
N ILE A 41 -3.85 -7.73 -6.86
CA ILE A 41 -3.56 -7.94 -5.45
C ILE A 41 -4.89 -8.05 -4.70
N ALA A 42 -5.17 -9.23 -4.13
CA ALA A 42 -6.38 -9.46 -3.33
C ALA A 42 -6.08 -9.04 -1.87
N THR A 43 -6.57 -7.88 -1.49
CA THR A 43 -6.36 -7.31 -0.15
C THR A 43 -7.45 -6.30 0.20
N SER A 44 -7.74 -6.15 1.50
CA SER A 44 -8.53 -5.04 2.05
C SER A 44 -7.65 -3.91 2.61
N ASP A 45 -6.32 -4.11 2.59
CA ASP A 45 -5.37 -3.13 3.11
C ASP A 45 -5.27 -1.91 2.18
N LYS A 46 -5.47 -0.73 2.77
CA LYS A 46 -5.41 0.54 2.05
C LYS A 46 -4.00 0.92 1.61
N ASP A 47 -2.98 0.41 2.32
CA ASP A 47 -1.59 0.79 2.08
C ASP A 47 -1.10 0.25 0.74
N MET A 48 -1.66 -0.88 0.29
CA MET A 48 -1.43 -1.42 -1.05
C MET A 48 -1.91 -0.51 -2.19
N ALA A 49 -2.74 0.50 -1.91
CA ALA A 49 -3.19 1.43 -2.94
C ALA A 49 -2.05 2.28 -3.54
N GLN A 50 -0.91 2.40 -2.85
CA GLN A 50 0.31 3.03 -3.36
C GLN A 50 0.94 2.27 -4.55
N LEU A 51 0.63 0.97 -4.71
CA LEU A 51 1.16 0.12 -5.78
C LEU A 51 0.32 0.17 -7.05
N VAL A 52 -0.90 0.70 -6.97
CA VAL A 52 -1.86 0.72 -8.10
C VAL A 52 -1.33 1.57 -9.25
N ASN A 53 -1.39 1.01 -10.45
CA ASN A 53 -1.03 1.69 -11.69
C ASN A 53 -1.83 1.12 -12.88
N ASP A 54 -1.38 1.32 -14.11
CA ASP A 54 -2.05 0.85 -15.33
C ASP A 54 -2.15 -0.68 -15.44
N ARG A 55 -1.27 -1.43 -14.74
CA ARG A 55 -1.21 -2.91 -14.73
C ARG A 55 -1.45 -3.54 -13.38
N ILE A 56 -1.35 -2.78 -12.29
CA ILE A 56 -1.55 -3.27 -10.92
C ILE A 56 -2.88 -2.75 -10.40
N ARG A 57 -3.76 -3.65 -10.01
CA ARG A 57 -5.08 -3.35 -9.43
C ARG A 57 -5.25 -4.10 -8.10
N LEU A 58 -6.07 -3.54 -7.21
CA LEU A 58 -6.45 -4.22 -5.98
C LEU A 58 -7.87 -4.80 -6.12
N PHE A 59 -8.09 -5.93 -5.44
CA PHE A 59 -9.41 -6.51 -5.25
C PHE A 59 -9.68 -6.67 -3.75
N ASP A 60 -10.66 -5.94 -3.26
CA ASP A 60 -11.13 -6.09 -1.88
C ASP A 60 -12.18 -7.22 -1.83
N GLY A 61 -11.76 -8.38 -1.34
CA GLY A 61 -12.60 -9.56 -1.22
C GLY A 61 -13.77 -9.41 -0.23
N ILE A 62 -13.74 -8.41 0.66
CA ILE A 62 -14.81 -8.13 1.63
C ILE A 62 -15.91 -7.32 0.96
N SER A 63 -15.56 -6.23 0.29
CA SER A 63 -16.52 -5.35 -0.38
C SER A 63 -16.84 -5.76 -1.83
N GLY A 64 -16.07 -6.67 -2.41
CA GLY A 64 -16.16 -7.08 -3.82
C GLY A 64 -15.70 -5.99 -4.80
N ARG A 65 -15.02 -4.94 -4.33
CA ARG A 65 -14.62 -3.81 -5.16
C ARG A 65 -13.24 -4.00 -5.76
N MET A 66 -13.11 -3.58 -7.02
CA MET A 66 -11.84 -3.40 -7.70
C MET A 66 -11.39 -1.96 -7.53
N LEU A 67 -10.08 -1.77 -7.30
CA LEU A 67 -9.44 -0.46 -7.27
C LEU A 67 -8.37 -0.42 -8.37
N ASP A 68 -8.66 0.34 -9.38
CA ASP A 68 -7.75 0.86 -10.39
C ASP A 68 -7.33 2.29 -10.01
N PRO A 69 -6.50 3.00 -10.77
CA PRO A 69 -6.11 4.37 -10.45
C PRO A 69 -7.30 5.33 -10.22
N ALA A 70 -8.37 5.20 -11.01
CA ALA A 70 -9.58 6.02 -10.84
C ALA A 70 -10.32 5.67 -9.54
N GLY A 71 -10.40 4.38 -9.20
CA GLY A 71 -10.99 3.91 -7.96
C GLY A 71 -10.22 4.35 -6.71
N VAL A 72 -8.88 4.47 -6.80
CA VAL A 72 -8.06 5.05 -5.72
C VAL A 72 -8.42 6.51 -5.51
N VAL A 73 -8.53 7.30 -6.59
CA VAL A 73 -8.94 8.72 -6.51
C VAL A 73 -10.34 8.85 -5.93
N GLU A 74 -11.30 8.02 -6.37
CA GLU A 74 -12.67 8.02 -5.83
C GLU A 74 -12.71 7.74 -4.33
N LYS A 75 -11.91 6.75 -3.88
CA LYS A 75 -11.93 6.29 -2.48
C LYS A 75 -11.16 7.20 -1.54
N PHE A 76 -9.98 7.69 -1.93
CA PHE A 76 -9.05 8.43 -1.06
C PHE A 76 -8.94 9.92 -1.38
N GLY A 77 -9.41 10.35 -2.55
CA GLY A 77 -9.31 11.74 -3.01
C GLY A 77 -7.93 12.14 -3.52
N VAL A 78 -7.04 11.16 -3.69
CA VAL A 78 -5.67 11.34 -4.23
C VAL A 78 -5.34 10.21 -5.20
N PRO A 79 -4.46 10.44 -6.19
CA PRO A 79 -4.00 9.38 -7.08
C PRO A 79 -3.00 8.44 -6.36
N PRO A 80 -2.76 7.22 -6.90
CA PRO A 80 -1.89 6.21 -6.29
C PRO A 80 -0.50 6.74 -5.90
N GLU A 81 0.13 7.55 -6.73
CA GLU A 81 1.43 8.15 -6.51
C GLU A 81 1.48 9.17 -5.35
N ARG A 82 0.33 9.51 -4.78
CA ARG A 82 0.20 10.36 -3.59
C ARG A 82 -0.30 9.61 -2.35
N MET A 83 -0.48 8.31 -2.47
CA MET A 83 -0.97 7.51 -1.35
C MET A 83 0.01 7.48 -0.17
N ILE A 84 1.33 7.42 -0.42
CA ILE A 84 2.33 7.46 0.65
C ILE A 84 2.26 8.81 1.38
N ASP A 85 2.19 9.92 0.65
CA ASP A 85 2.05 11.26 1.21
C ASP A 85 0.76 11.37 2.04
N TRP A 86 -0.33 10.80 1.53
CA TRP A 86 -1.63 10.79 2.20
C TRP A 86 -1.58 9.97 3.49
N LEU A 87 -1.00 8.76 3.47
CA LEU A 87 -0.80 7.89 4.64
C LEU A 87 0.08 8.59 5.69
N THR A 88 1.14 9.26 5.27
CA THR A 88 2.03 10.01 6.16
C THR A 88 1.29 11.12 6.89
N LEU A 89 0.41 11.84 6.21
CA LEU A 89 -0.37 12.94 6.80
C LEU A 89 -1.47 12.44 7.74
N VAL A 90 -2.19 11.41 7.33
CA VAL A 90 -3.32 10.84 8.10
C VAL A 90 -2.82 9.95 9.24
N GLY A 91 -1.74 9.22 9.01
CA GLY A 91 -1.24 8.17 9.89
C GLY A 91 -2.02 6.86 9.74
N ASP A 92 -1.50 5.83 10.40
CA ASP A 92 -2.14 4.53 10.54
C ASP A 92 -2.04 4.02 11.96
N THR A 93 -3.19 3.90 12.63
CA THR A 93 -3.25 3.38 14.01
C THR A 93 -3.01 1.88 14.08
N SER A 94 -3.31 1.13 13.02
CA SER A 94 -3.08 -0.32 12.96
C SER A 94 -1.59 -0.64 12.98
N ASP A 95 -0.80 0.16 12.26
CA ASP A 95 0.65 0.00 12.14
C ASP A 95 1.43 0.93 13.07
N ASN A 96 0.71 1.60 13.97
CA ASN A 96 1.30 2.55 14.92
C ASN A 96 2.10 3.67 14.24
N ILE A 97 1.67 4.08 13.04
CA ILE A 97 2.26 5.19 12.29
C ILE A 97 1.52 6.47 12.69
N PRO A 98 2.19 7.39 13.37
CA PRO A 98 1.55 8.63 13.76
C PRO A 98 1.41 9.56 12.56
N GLY A 99 0.19 10.06 12.35
CA GLY A 99 -0.08 11.15 11.41
C GLY A 99 0.04 12.51 12.07
N VAL A 100 -0.30 13.55 11.31
CA VAL A 100 -0.44 14.91 11.84
C VAL A 100 -1.75 15.01 12.64
N PRO A 101 -1.71 15.37 13.93
CA PRO A 101 -2.93 15.44 14.74
C PRO A 101 -4.00 16.37 14.14
N SER A 102 -5.21 15.88 14.04
CA SER A 102 -6.36 16.56 13.41
C SER A 102 -6.30 16.68 11.88
N VAL A 103 -5.35 16.04 11.23
CA VAL A 103 -5.35 15.86 9.78
C VAL A 103 -6.02 14.52 9.48
N GLY A 104 -7.24 14.56 9.03
CA GLY A 104 -7.96 13.38 8.55
C GLY A 104 -7.90 13.25 7.03
N PRO A 105 -8.51 12.17 6.48
CA PRO A 105 -8.50 11.87 5.04
C PRO A 105 -8.83 13.04 4.13
N LYS A 106 -9.88 13.79 4.44
CA LYS A 106 -10.32 14.93 3.62
C LYS A 106 -9.32 16.10 3.65
N THR A 107 -8.70 16.35 4.80
CA THR A 107 -7.72 17.44 4.93
C THR A 107 -6.43 17.08 4.20
N ALA A 108 -5.96 15.84 4.33
CA ALA A 108 -4.79 15.34 3.61
C ALA A 108 -5.00 15.41 2.09
N ALA A 109 -6.13 14.90 1.59
CA ALA A 109 -6.47 14.96 0.16
C ALA A 109 -6.54 16.40 -0.36
N LYS A 110 -7.18 17.31 0.40
CA LYS A 110 -7.24 18.74 0.05
C LYS A 110 -5.84 19.34 -0.05
N TRP A 111 -4.99 19.11 0.93
CA TRP A 111 -3.63 19.66 0.92
C TRP A 111 -2.80 19.10 -0.24
N LEU A 112 -2.88 17.80 -0.50
CA LEU A 112 -2.16 17.19 -1.62
C LEU A 112 -2.67 17.68 -2.97
N THR A 113 -3.95 17.99 -3.10
CA THR A 113 -4.49 18.64 -4.30
C THR A 113 -4.00 20.08 -4.46
N GLU A 114 -3.90 20.83 -3.36
CA GLU A 114 -3.52 22.24 -3.36
C GLU A 114 -2.02 22.46 -3.53
N TYR A 115 -1.20 21.65 -2.82
CA TYR A 115 0.27 21.79 -2.76
C TYR A 115 1.01 20.80 -3.65
N GLY A 116 0.37 19.70 -4.05
CA GLY A 116 0.91 18.70 -4.98
C GLY A 116 1.66 17.54 -4.31
N SER A 117 2.40 17.76 -3.22
CA SER A 117 3.17 16.71 -2.53
C SER A 117 3.37 17.03 -1.05
N LEU A 118 3.77 16.02 -0.28
CA LEU A 118 4.17 16.18 1.13
C LEU A 118 5.32 17.18 1.28
N ASP A 119 6.34 17.08 0.44
CA ASP A 119 7.48 18.00 0.46
C ASP A 119 7.05 19.45 0.23
N ALA A 120 6.14 19.68 -0.70
CA ALA A 120 5.60 21.01 -0.95
C ALA A 120 4.75 21.54 0.23
N ILE A 121 4.00 20.65 0.90
CA ILE A 121 3.26 20.97 2.12
C ILE A 121 4.22 21.36 3.25
N VAL A 122 5.29 20.59 3.45
CA VAL A 122 6.33 20.85 4.45
C VAL A 122 7.03 22.18 4.18
N ALA A 123 7.46 22.41 2.94
CA ALA A 123 8.13 23.65 2.53
C ALA A 123 7.25 24.90 2.76
N ARG A 124 5.94 24.75 2.63
CA ARG A 124 4.96 25.84 2.76
C ARG A 124 4.10 25.73 4.03
N ALA A 125 4.56 24.98 5.04
CA ALA A 125 3.82 24.74 6.29
C ALA A 125 3.45 26.05 7.05
N THR A 126 4.21 27.13 6.86
CA THR A 126 3.93 28.45 7.45
C THR A 126 2.74 29.16 6.81
N GLU A 127 2.37 28.81 5.59
CA GLU A 127 1.21 29.36 4.88
C GLU A 127 -0.10 28.73 5.36
N ILE A 128 -0.04 27.52 5.92
CA ILE A 128 -1.21 26.79 6.43
C ILE A 128 -1.61 27.39 7.78
N LYS A 129 -2.73 28.13 7.78
CA LYS A 129 -3.22 28.87 8.93
C LYS A 129 -4.04 28.00 9.89
N GLY A 130 -4.22 28.52 11.12
CA GLY A 130 -5.06 27.92 12.15
C GLY A 130 -4.41 26.75 12.88
N LYS A 131 -5.18 26.15 13.78
CA LYS A 131 -4.69 25.08 14.69
C LYS A 131 -4.13 23.85 13.97
N VAL A 132 -4.62 23.55 12.77
CA VAL A 132 -4.12 22.39 11.99
C VAL A 132 -2.73 22.69 11.42
N GLY A 133 -2.49 23.93 10.95
CA GLY A 133 -1.17 24.36 10.51
C GLY A 133 -0.15 24.41 11.65
N GLU A 134 -0.59 24.83 12.86
CA GLU A 134 0.26 24.77 14.06
C GLU A 134 0.68 23.33 14.38
N LYS A 135 -0.28 22.39 14.31
CA LYS A 135 -0.02 20.97 14.53
C LYS A 135 0.90 20.37 13.48
N LEU A 136 0.72 20.72 12.21
CA LEU A 136 1.64 20.31 11.15
C LEU A 136 3.06 20.75 11.48
N ARG A 137 3.28 22.04 11.78
CA ARG A 137 4.61 22.57 12.10
C ARG A 137 5.24 21.92 13.33
N ALA A 138 4.44 21.57 14.34
CA ALA A 138 4.91 20.86 15.53
C ALA A 138 5.32 19.41 15.28
N HIS A 139 4.91 18.81 14.14
CA HIS A 139 5.16 17.40 13.81
C HIS A 139 6.05 17.22 12.58
N LEU A 140 6.66 18.27 12.04
CA LEU A 140 7.48 18.19 10.84
C LEU A 140 8.66 17.21 10.97
N GLU A 141 9.29 17.16 12.14
CA GLU A 141 10.45 16.27 12.40
C GLU A 141 10.08 14.78 12.35
N GLN A 142 8.81 14.46 12.57
CA GLN A 142 8.30 13.09 12.61
C GLN A 142 7.89 12.56 11.22
N LEU A 143 7.53 13.45 10.29
CA LEU A 143 7.02 13.08 8.97
C LEU A 143 7.97 12.19 8.16
N PRO A 144 9.29 12.41 8.15
CA PRO A 144 10.21 11.53 7.41
C PRO A 144 10.16 10.08 7.88
N LEU A 145 10.08 9.85 9.20
CA LEU A 145 9.94 8.49 9.74
C LEU A 145 8.58 7.88 9.37
N SER A 146 7.49 8.62 9.53
CA SER A 146 6.16 8.17 9.15
C SER A 146 6.07 7.83 7.65
N HIS A 147 6.68 8.66 6.80
CA HIS A 147 6.76 8.41 5.36
C HIS A 147 7.53 7.13 5.05
N GLN A 148 8.68 6.92 5.70
CA GLN A 148 9.46 5.70 5.52
C GLN A 148 8.69 4.45 5.95
N LEU A 149 7.99 4.51 7.09
CA LEU A 149 7.19 3.39 7.61
C LEU A 149 5.95 3.09 6.74
N ALA A 150 5.34 4.10 6.15
CA ALA A 150 4.19 3.94 5.25
C ALA A 150 4.59 3.45 3.85
N THR A 151 5.88 3.48 3.50
CA THR A 151 6.35 3.13 2.17
C THR A 151 6.62 1.63 2.07
N ILE A 152 5.89 0.93 1.21
CA ILE A 152 6.13 -0.47 0.88
C ILE A 152 7.45 -0.59 0.11
N ARG A 153 8.33 -1.46 0.57
CA ARG A 153 9.57 -1.77 -0.12
C ARG A 153 9.29 -2.67 -1.32
N CYS A 154 9.84 -2.29 -2.46
CA CYS A 154 9.65 -3.04 -3.71
C CYS A 154 10.97 -3.62 -4.26
N ASP A 155 11.98 -3.75 -3.40
CA ASP A 155 13.34 -4.19 -3.73
C ASP A 155 13.84 -5.37 -2.89
N VAL A 156 12.92 -6.12 -2.28
CA VAL A 156 13.26 -7.28 -1.46
C VAL A 156 13.98 -8.34 -2.33
N PRO A 157 15.13 -8.88 -1.89
CA PRO A 157 15.77 -9.98 -2.58
C PRO A 157 14.90 -11.24 -2.43
N LEU A 158 14.24 -11.65 -3.51
CA LEU A 158 13.40 -12.84 -3.58
C LEU A 158 13.99 -13.84 -4.57
N ASP A 159 13.95 -15.12 -4.21
CA ASP A 159 14.42 -16.23 -5.06
C ASP A 159 13.40 -16.61 -6.15
N LYS A 160 12.22 -15.98 -6.13
CA LYS A 160 11.12 -16.21 -7.06
C LYS A 160 10.84 -15.01 -7.92
N GLU A 161 10.60 -15.26 -9.20
CA GLU A 161 10.08 -14.29 -10.14
C GLU A 161 8.56 -14.49 -10.35
N PRO A 162 7.82 -13.50 -10.84
CA PRO A 162 6.38 -13.64 -11.09
C PRO A 162 6.02 -14.83 -11.97
N GLU A 163 6.85 -15.17 -12.94
CA GLU A 163 6.67 -16.30 -13.86
C GLU A 163 6.77 -17.66 -13.18
N ASP A 164 7.45 -17.73 -12.01
CA ASP A 164 7.57 -18.95 -11.21
C ASP A 164 6.31 -19.24 -10.39
N LEU A 165 5.40 -18.26 -10.26
CA LEU A 165 4.19 -18.33 -9.44
C LEU A 165 3.02 -19.00 -10.17
N GLN A 166 3.28 -20.15 -10.79
CA GLN A 166 2.24 -20.88 -11.50
C GLN A 166 1.41 -21.72 -10.54
N LEU A 167 0.11 -21.83 -10.85
CA LEU A 167 -0.78 -22.70 -10.11
C LEU A 167 -0.40 -24.17 -10.39
N GLY A 168 -0.07 -24.90 -9.32
CA GLY A 168 0.21 -26.33 -9.38
C GLY A 168 -1.05 -27.18 -9.46
N THR A 169 -0.86 -28.49 -9.61
CA THR A 169 -1.98 -29.44 -9.55
C THR A 169 -2.45 -29.60 -8.10
N PRO A 170 -3.75 -29.46 -7.81
CA PRO A 170 -4.28 -29.66 -6.46
C PRO A 170 -4.08 -31.11 -5.97
N ASP A 171 -3.67 -31.27 -4.71
CA ASP A 171 -3.65 -32.57 -4.01
C ASP A 171 -5.02 -32.81 -3.36
N VAL A 172 -5.88 -33.52 -4.09
CA VAL A 172 -7.28 -33.80 -3.67
C VAL A 172 -7.30 -34.66 -2.40
N ASP A 173 -6.36 -35.58 -2.24
CA ASP A 173 -6.30 -36.45 -1.05
C ASP A 173 -5.94 -35.67 0.21
N ALA A 174 -5.06 -34.68 0.10
CA ALA A 174 -4.73 -33.77 1.23
C ALA A 174 -5.87 -32.81 1.57
N LEU A 175 -6.69 -32.41 0.58
CA LEU A 175 -7.83 -31.52 0.77
C LEU A 175 -9.05 -32.19 1.43
N THR A 176 -9.13 -33.52 1.38
CA THR A 176 -10.26 -34.31 1.90
C THR A 176 -10.03 -34.92 3.29
N ARG A 177 -8.86 -34.74 3.87
CA ARG A 177 -8.47 -35.14 5.24
C ARG A 177 -8.72 -34.04 6.24
#